data_e62fb9df89166efd5cc2f6ecb61f7d65
#
_entry.id   e62fb9df89166efd5cc2f6ecb61f7d65
#
_cell.length_a   1.000
_cell.length_b   1.000
_cell.length_c   1.000
_cell.angle_alpha   90.00
_cell.angle_beta   90.00
_cell.angle_gamma   90.00
#
_symmetry.space_group_name_H-M   'P 1'
#
loop_
_entity.id
_entity.type
_entity.pdbx_description
1 polymer ?
#
loop_
_entity_poly.entity_id
_entity_poly.type
_entity_poly.pdbx_seq_one_letter_code
_entity_poly.pdbx_strand_id
1 'polypeptide(L)'
;MPNLASTQPRRGWSFWWKPALFLLVACIGLYYVKWSPYYFKAFVAADSHSIGASILNDQQSSPLAAALAYAQVYFLAIWKAAVLAVILGSLLQVLIPRDWLLRLFGRAGLGSTLRGGLFALPGMMCSCCAAPVAAGMRRQQVSVGAALAFWIANPVLNPATLVFMGFVLGWDFTALRLVAGIVLVVGVSLVAQRIARPDQVPEAALEAVANVSTVESQPFLGRWLRTLWQLFWSTIPVYILAVLILGAARVWLFPHVDGAMINSLVWLVPLAIVGTLFVIPTAAEIRIVQTMMTLPSVSLPSLLMLRKDFDARVLVTVAGLTMLVGVVCGLIGAVIL
;
A
#
# COMPACT_ATOMS: atom_id res chain seq x y z
N MET A 1 -15.87 -45.83 -25.31
CA MET A 1 -15.10 -44.70 -24.74
C MET A 1 -15.15 -43.55 -25.73
N PRO A 2 -15.94 -42.53 -25.53
CA PRO A 2 -15.95 -41.39 -26.43
C PRO A 2 -14.84 -40.42 -26.02
N ASN A 3 -14.03 -40.02 -27.01
CA ASN A 3 -12.97 -39.04 -26.95
C ASN A 3 -13.53 -37.66 -26.49
N LEU A 4 -13.30 -37.27 -25.26
CA LEU A 4 -13.44 -35.91 -24.81
C LEU A 4 -12.20 -35.09 -25.30
N ALA A 5 -12.18 -34.80 -26.58
CA ALA A 5 -11.31 -33.78 -27.12
C ALA A 5 -11.72 -32.44 -26.46
N SER A 6 -10.91 -31.97 -25.55
CA SER A 6 -11.02 -30.65 -24.93
C SER A 6 -10.98 -29.57 -26.02
N THR A 7 -12.14 -29.10 -26.43
CA THR A 7 -12.27 -27.89 -27.24
C THR A 7 -11.83 -26.70 -26.37
N GLN A 8 -10.52 -26.41 -26.39
CA GLN A 8 -10.05 -25.11 -25.92
C GLN A 8 -10.64 -24.03 -26.82
N PRO A 9 -11.44 -23.10 -26.27
CA PRO A 9 -11.95 -22.01 -27.08
C PRO A 9 -10.74 -21.23 -27.61
N ARG A 10 -10.67 -21.08 -28.93
CA ARG A 10 -9.69 -20.19 -29.59
C ARG A 10 -9.74 -18.84 -28.89
N ARG A 11 -8.67 -18.47 -28.20
CA ARG A 11 -8.48 -17.15 -27.58
C ARG A 11 -8.43 -16.11 -28.72
N GLY A 12 -9.59 -15.63 -29.16
CA GLY A 12 -9.70 -14.57 -30.14
C GLY A 12 -9.22 -13.23 -29.56
N TRP A 13 -8.97 -12.26 -30.41
CA TRP A 13 -8.58 -10.89 -30.06
C TRP A 13 -9.51 -10.27 -29.00
N SER A 14 -10.76 -10.69 -28.90
CA SER A 14 -11.74 -10.25 -27.89
C SER A 14 -11.32 -10.57 -26.42
N PHE A 15 -10.32 -11.41 -26.21
CA PHE A 15 -9.79 -11.73 -24.87
C PHE A 15 -8.76 -10.70 -24.38
N TRP A 16 -7.97 -10.12 -25.28
CA TRP A 16 -6.84 -9.25 -24.90
C TRP A 16 -7.21 -7.78 -24.68
N TRP A 17 -8.34 -7.32 -25.18
CA TRP A 17 -8.74 -5.92 -25.00
C TRP A 17 -8.95 -5.53 -23.53
N LYS A 18 -9.44 -6.46 -22.69
CA LYS A 18 -9.69 -6.22 -21.27
C LYS A 18 -8.40 -5.94 -20.49
N PRO A 19 -7.37 -6.82 -20.51
CA PRO A 19 -6.07 -6.53 -19.90
C PRO A 19 -5.39 -5.30 -20.52
N ALA A 20 -5.51 -5.10 -21.84
CA ALA A 20 -4.94 -3.95 -22.52
C ALA A 20 -5.57 -2.63 -22.05
N LEU A 21 -6.89 -2.58 -21.89
CA LEU A 21 -7.59 -1.42 -21.32
C LEU A 21 -7.16 -1.15 -19.89
N PHE A 22 -7.04 -2.20 -19.08
CA PHE A 22 -6.54 -2.04 -17.70
C PHE A 22 -5.13 -1.43 -17.68
N LEU A 23 -4.22 -1.97 -18.48
CA LEU A 23 -2.85 -1.46 -18.56
C LEU A 23 -2.80 -0.02 -19.08
N LEU A 24 -3.61 0.31 -20.09
CA LEU A 24 -3.72 1.67 -20.62
C LEU A 24 -4.14 2.66 -19.51
N VAL A 25 -5.23 2.36 -18.79
CA VAL A 25 -5.73 3.21 -17.70
C VAL A 25 -4.71 3.29 -16.58
N ALA A 26 -4.07 2.17 -16.23
CA ALA A 26 -3.03 2.14 -15.19
C ALA A 26 -1.81 3.00 -15.59
N CYS A 27 -1.28 2.84 -16.81
CA CYS A 27 -0.13 3.60 -17.28
C CYS A 27 -0.44 5.10 -17.36
N ILE A 28 -1.56 5.48 -17.96
CA ILE A 28 -1.96 6.91 -18.05
C ILE A 28 -2.20 7.49 -16.65
N GLY A 29 -2.96 6.79 -15.81
CA GLY A 29 -3.26 7.25 -14.46
C GLY A 29 -2.02 7.40 -13.59
N LEU A 30 -1.14 6.40 -13.59
CA LEU A 30 0.13 6.45 -12.86
C LEU A 30 1.07 7.53 -13.39
N TYR A 31 1.13 7.71 -14.71
CA TYR A 31 1.93 8.76 -15.31
C TYR A 31 1.53 10.14 -14.78
N TYR A 32 0.24 10.48 -14.87
CA TYR A 32 -0.24 11.81 -14.43
C TYR A 32 -0.24 12.00 -12.91
N VAL A 33 -0.55 10.95 -12.15
CA VAL A 33 -0.74 11.08 -10.69
C VAL A 33 0.56 10.87 -9.93
N LYS A 34 1.48 10.03 -10.45
CA LYS A 34 2.69 9.61 -9.73
C LYS A 34 3.96 9.92 -10.48
N TRP A 35 4.15 9.36 -11.69
CA TRP A 35 5.46 9.39 -12.35
C TRP A 35 5.89 10.81 -12.73
N SER A 36 5.03 11.56 -13.40
CA SER A 36 5.36 12.93 -13.81
C SER A 36 5.61 13.86 -12.59
N PRO A 37 4.75 13.95 -11.56
CA PRO A 37 5.04 14.77 -10.38
C PRO A 37 6.29 14.35 -9.62
N TYR A 38 6.56 13.05 -9.51
CA TYR A 38 7.75 12.57 -8.80
C TYR A 38 9.03 12.78 -9.61
N TYR A 39 8.96 12.69 -10.93
CA TYR A 39 10.08 13.00 -11.80
C TYR A 39 10.56 14.44 -11.57
N PHE A 40 9.67 15.42 -11.63
CA PHE A 40 10.04 16.82 -11.37
C PHE A 40 10.52 17.07 -9.94
N LYS A 41 9.91 16.43 -8.95
CA LYS A 41 10.34 16.50 -7.55
C LYS A 41 11.75 15.92 -7.33
N ALA A 42 12.18 14.95 -8.14
CA ALA A 42 13.51 14.37 -8.01
C ALA A 42 14.60 15.39 -8.35
N PHE A 43 14.40 16.25 -9.34
CA PHE A 43 15.32 17.34 -9.64
C PHE A 43 15.37 18.37 -8.52
N VAL A 44 14.20 18.76 -8.00
CA VAL A 44 14.13 19.69 -6.85
C VAL A 44 14.87 19.09 -5.64
N ALA A 45 14.69 17.80 -5.37
CA ALA A 45 15.39 17.13 -4.26
C ALA A 45 16.90 17.05 -4.51
N ALA A 46 17.34 16.83 -5.75
CA ALA A 46 18.76 16.81 -6.12
C ALA A 46 19.43 18.17 -5.95
N ASP A 47 18.73 19.26 -6.35
CA ASP A 47 19.29 20.61 -6.30
C ASP A 47 19.24 21.21 -4.89
N SER A 48 18.12 21.03 -4.18
CA SER A 48 17.87 21.69 -2.88
C SER A 48 18.19 20.82 -1.66
N HIS A 49 18.46 19.53 -1.86
CA HIS A 49 18.57 18.51 -0.79
C HIS A 49 17.38 18.54 0.18
N SER A 50 16.20 18.94 -0.32
CA SER A 50 14.96 19.07 0.44
C SER A 50 13.75 18.64 -0.39
N ILE A 51 12.73 18.13 0.29
CA ILE A 51 11.43 17.76 -0.31
C ILE A 51 10.32 18.77 0.00
N GLY A 52 10.66 19.92 0.58
CA GLY A 52 9.72 20.98 0.95
C GLY A 52 9.27 20.96 2.41
N ALA A 53 8.23 21.73 2.74
CA ALA A 53 7.74 21.88 4.11
C ALA A 53 7.11 20.60 4.66
N SER A 54 7.30 20.36 5.96
CA SER A 54 6.69 19.21 6.65
C SER A 54 5.21 19.46 6.92
N ILE A 55 4.38 18.46 6.67
CA ILE A 55 2.94 18.47 7.04
C ILE A 55 2.75 18.54 8.56
N LEU A 56 3.80 18.22 9.32
CA LEU A 56 3.76 18.16 10.77
C LEU A 56 4.03 19.48 11.47
N ASN A 57 4.34 20.56 10.75
CA ASN A 57 4.81 21.84 11.34
C ASN A 57 3.70 22.79 11.84
N ASP A 58 2.41 22.47 11.67
CA ASP A 58 1.33 23.32 12.19
C ASP A 58 1.10 23.08 13.68
N GLN A 59 1.49 24.04 14.51
CA GLN A 59 1.20 24.07 15.95
C GLN A 59 -0.25 24.56 16.17
N GLN A 60 -1.20 23.64 16.14
CA GLN A 60 -2.59 23.93 16.47
C GLN A 60 -2.85 23.61 17.95
N SER A 61 -3.46 24.56 18.65
CA SER A 61 -3.70 24.47 20.10
C SER A 61 -4.87 23.55 20.47
N SER A 62 -5.79 23.23 19.56
CA SER A 62 -6.92 22.36 19.84
C SER A 62 -6.89 21.07 19.03
N PRO A 63 -7.24 19.91 19.62
CA PRO A 63 -7.25 18.61 18.92
C PRO A 63 -8.14 18.59 17.68
N LEU A 64 -9.29 19.28 17.74
CA LEU A 64 -10.22 19.35 16.62
C LEU A 64 -9.66 20.17 15.45
N ALA A 65 -9.07 21.34 15.75
CA ALA A 65 -8.44 22.16 14.72
C ALA A 65 -7.24 21.43 14.09
N ALA A 66 -6.43 20.74 14.89
CA ALA A 66 -5.33 19.90 14.41
C ALA A 66 -5.82 18.74 13.52
N ALA A 67 -6.93 18.09 13.90
CA ALA A 67 -7.54 17.03 13.09
C ALA A 67 -8.01 17.53 11.73
N LEU A 68 -8.70 18.65 11.69
CA LEU A 68 -9.23 19.24 10.47
C LEU A 68 -8.10 19.77 9.56
N ALA A 69 -7.12 20.49 10.10
CA ALA A 69 -5.98 20.98 9.36
C ALA A 69 -5.17 19.83 8.76
N TYR A 70 -4.87 18.82 9.55
CA TYR A 70 -4.18 17.62 9.08
C TYR A 70 -4.97 16.88 7.98
N ALA A 71 -6.28 16.67 8.20
CA ALA A 71 -7.14 16.01 7.21
C ALA A 71 -7.21 16.79 5.90
N GLN A 72 -7.30 18.12 5.95
CA GLN A 72 -7.33 18.97 4.76
C GLN A 72 -6.02 18.86 3.96
N VAL A 73 -4.88 19.06 4.61
CA VAL A 73 -3.56 18.99 3.96
C VAL A 73 -3.32 17.61 3.39
N TYR A 74 -3.65 16.58 4.16
CA TYR A 74 -3.48 15.19 3.75
C TYR A 74 -4.39 14.82 2.59
N PHE A 75 -5.67 15.21 2.64
CA PHE A 75 -6.62 14.97 1.54
C PHE A 75 -6.17 15.64 0.25
N LEU A 76 -5.77 16.91 0.30
CA LEU A 76 -5.27 17.65 -0.86
C LEU A 76 -4.01 16.98 -1.47
N ALA A 77 -3.15 16.42 -0.64
CA ALA A 77 -1.94 15.74 -1.10
C ALA A 77 -2.22 14.41 -1.82
N ILE A 78 -3.27 13.67 -1.44
CA ILE A 78 -3.42 12.28 -1.89
C ILE A 78 -4.73 11.94 -2.61
N TRP A 79 -5.73 12.85 -2.68
CA TRP A 79 -7.04 12.54 -3.26
C TRP A 79 -6.96 11.98 -4.69
N LYS A 80 -6.05 12.52 -5.53
CA LYS A 80 -5.83 12.02 -6.90
C LYS A 80 -5.36 10.56 -6.89
N ALA A 81 -4.45 10.23 -5.99
CA ALA A 81 -3.93 8.87 -5.84
C ALA A 81 -4.98 7.92 -5.25
N ALA A 82 -5.81 8.38 -4.32
CA ALA A 82 -6.90 7.59 -3.75
C ALA A 82 -7.97 7.27 -4.79
N VAL A 83 -8.38 8.25 -5.59
CA VAL A 83 -9.33 8.04 -6.71
C VAL A 83 -8.75 7.06 -7.73
N LEU A 84 -7.51 7.24 -8.14
CA LEU A 84 -6.84 6.32 -9.06
C LEU A 84 -6.79 4.89 -8.49
N ALA A 85 -6.48 4.74 -7.21
CA ALA A 85 -6.39 3.44 -6.55
C ALA A 85 -7.74 2.70 -6.52
N VAL A 86 -8.84 3.41 -6.23
CA VAL A 86 -10.20 2.84 -6.26
C VAL A 86 -10.58 2.45 -7.69
N ILE A 87 -10.24 3.27 -8.68
CA ILE A 87 -10.45 2.96 -10.11
C ILE A 87 -9.65 1.70 -10.50
N LEU A 88 -8.35 1.66 -10.21
CA LEU A 88 -7.52 0.51 -10.56
C LEU A 88 -7.94 -0.75 -9.81
N GLY A 89 -8.28 -0.66 -8.52
CA GLY A 89 -8.76 -1.79 -7.74
C GLY A 89 -10.10 -2.34 -8.24
N SER A 90 -11.00 -1.48 -8.73
CA SER A 90 -12.27 -1.91 -9.34
C SER A 90 -12.09 -2.48 -10.75
N LEU A 91 -11.26 -1.85 -11.58
CA LEU A 91 -10.97 -2.33 -12.92
C LEU A 91 -10.23 -3.68 -12.91
N LEU A 92 -9.31 -3.88 -11.95
CA LEU A 92 -8.62 -5.15 -11.77
C LEU A 92 -9.62 -6.29 -11.59
N GLN A 93 -10.67 -6.08 -10.79
CA GLN A 93 -11.68 -7.10 -10.52
C GLN A 93 -12.56 -7.42 -11.74
N VAL A 94 -12.77 -6.47 -12.64
CA VAL A 94 -13.70 -6.62 -13.77
C VAL A 94 -12.99 -6.93 -15.10
N LEU A 95 -11.81 -6.37 -15.32
CA LEU A 95 -11.06 -6.48 -16.58
C LEU A 95 -10.05 -7.62 -16.60
N ILE A 96 -9.39 -7.88 -15.47
CA ILE A 96 -8.34 -8.89 -15.45
C ILE A 96 -8.96 -10.29 -15.29
N PRO A 97 -8.72 -11.21 -16.23
CA PRO A 97 -9.22 -12.58 -16.10
C PRO A 97 -8.62 -13.26 -14.88
N ARG A 98 -9.50 -13.85 -14.05
CA ARG A 98 -9.10 -14.56 -12.83
C ARG A 98 -8.04 -15.63 -13.08
N ASP A 99 -8.17 -16.40 -14.15
CA ASP A 99 -7.21 -17.45 -14.52
C ASP A 99 -5.80 -16.92 -14.73
N TRP A 100 -5.68 -15.70 -15.28
CA TRP A 100 -4.39 -15.05 -15.48
C TRP A 100 -3.76 -14.64 -14.14
N LEU A 101 -4.55 -14.03 -13.25
CA LEU A 101 -4.09 -13.70 -11.90
C LEU A 101 -3.70 -14.95 -11.10
N LEU A 102 -4.48 -16.02 -11.20
CA LEU A 102 -4.19 -17.27 -10.50
C LEU A 102 -2.92 -17.96 -11.03
N ARG A 103 -2.64 -17.91 -12.32
CA ARG A 103 -1.39 -18.43 -12.89
C ARG A 103 -0.16 -17.68 -12.40
N LEU A 104 -0.25 -16.35 -12.25
CA LEU A 104 0.87 -15.51 -11.82
C LEU A 104 1.03 -15.50 -10.30
N PHE A 105 -0.07 -15.42 -9.55
CA PHE A 105 -0.10 -15.08 -8.14
C PHE A 105 -0.90 -16.08 -7.28
N GLY A 106 -1.55 -17.08 -7.86
CA GLY A 106 -2.47 -17.97 -7.13
C GLY A 106 -1.74 -18.97 -6.24
N ARG A 107 -0.53 -19.42 -6.62
CA ARG A 107 0.22 -20.39 -5.82
C ARG A 107 0.85 -19.72 -4.62
N ALA A 108 0.62 -20.28 -3.42
CA ALA A 108 1.32 -19.85 -2.21
C ALA A 108 2.81 -20.21 -2.30
N GLY A 109 3.69 -19.22 -2.18
CA GLY A 109 5.13 -19.45 -2.21
C GLY A 109 5.96 -18.23 -2.57
N LEU A 110 7.29 -18.40 -2.51
CA LEU A 110 8.27 -17.33 -2.73
C LEU A 110 8.10 -16.67 -4.12
N GLY A 111 7.94 -17.46 -5.18
CA GLY A 111 7.85 -16.91 -6.54
C GLY A 111 6.63 -16.02 -6.76
N SER A 112 5.49 -16.37 -6.19
CA SER A 112 4.27 -15.56 -6.22
C SER A 112 4.43 -14.28 -5.39
N THR A 113 5.03 -14.38 -4.21
CA THR A 113 5.33 -13.26 -3.33
C THR A 113 6.28 -12.26 -4.00
N LEU A 114 7.37 -12.73 -4.60
CA LEU A 114 8.30 -11.87 -5.34
C LEU A 114 7.64 -11.15 -6.53
N ARG A 115 6.81 -11.86 -7.30
CA ARG A 115 6.06 -11.23 -8.39
C ARG A 115 5.11 -10.16 -7.84
N GLY A 116 4.38 -10.44 -6.73
CA GLY A 116 3.52 -9.45 -6.08
C GLY A 116 4.28 -8.18 -5.70
N GLY A 117 5.45 -8.32 -5.06
CA GLY A 117 6.32 -7.20 -4.73
C GLY A 117 6.84 -6.45 -5.96
N LEU A 118 7.26 -7.16 -7.01
CA LEU A 118 7.75 -6.55 -8.24
C LEU A 118 6.67 -5.73 -8.97
N PHE A 119 5.44 -6.25 -9.02
CA PHE A 119 4.31 -5.54 -9.62
C PHE A 119 3.87 -4.30 -8.85
N ALA A 120 4.32 -4.14 -7.60
CA ALA A 120 4.06 -2.96 -6.80
C ALA A 120 4.93 -1.76 -7.20
N LEU A 121 6.15 -1.99 -7.70
CA LEU A 121 7.16 -0.94 -7.94
C LEU A 121 6.68 0.19 -8.85
N PRO A 122 6.00 -0.08 -9.99
CA PRO A 122 5.48 0.99 -10.84
C PRO A 122 4.36 1.81 -10.18
N GLY A 123 3.69 1.25 -9.18
CA GLY A 123 2.56 1.88 -8.50
C GLY A 123 2.92 3.14 -7.74
N MET A 124 4.10 3.16 -7.09
CA MET A 124 4.60 4.27 -6.28
C MET A 124 3.53 4.81 -5.31
N MET A 125 2.76 3.90 -4.71
CA MET A 125 1.62 4.23 -3.85
C MET A 125 2.00 4.17 -2.36
N CYS A 126 1.29 4.95 -1.54
CA CYS A 126 1.30 4.75 -0.10
C CYS A 126 0.48 3.51 0.30
N SER A 127 0.60 3.06 1.54
CA SER A 127 -0.12 1.88 2.05
C SER A 127 -1.64 1.97 1.88
N CYS A 128 -2.24 3.14 2.11
CA CYS A 128 -3.68 3.36 1.95
C CYS A 128 -4.13 3.27 0.48
N CYS A 129 -3.33 3.82 -0.45
CA CYS A 129 -3.67 3.79 -1.87
C CYS A 129 -3.46 2.39 -2.48
N ALA A 130 -2.50 1.61 -1.98
CA ALA A 130 -2.28 0.24 -2.42
C ALA A 130 -3.33 -0.76 -1.87
N ALA A 131 -3.96 -0.44 -0.72
CA ALA A 131 -4.93 -1.32 -0.06
C ALA A 131 -6.13 -1.71 -0.94
N PRO A 132 -6.82 -0.80 -1.67
CA PRO A 132 -7.93 -1.17 -2.54
C PRO A 132 -7.53 -2.14 -3.66
N VAL A 133 -6.31 -2.02 -4.20
CA VAL A 133 -5.80 -2.91 -5.23
C VAL A 133 -5.49 -4.28 -4.62
N ALA A 134 -4.84 -4.33 -3.46
CA ALA A 134 -4.56 -5.57 -2.73
C ALA A 134 -5.84 -6.30 -2.31
N ALA A 135 -6.87 -5.57 -1.86
CA ALA A 135 -8.21 -6.10 -1.62
C ALA A 135 -8.81 -6.71 -2.90
N GLY A 136 -8.72 -5.99 -4.01
CA GLY A 136 -9.13 -6.50 -5.33
C GLY A 136 -8.42 -7.78 -5.73
N MET A 137 -7.10 -7.88 -5.50
CA MET A 137 -6.32 -9.10 -5.73
C MET A 137 -6.84 -10.27 -4.87
N ARG A 138 -7.12 -10.03 -3.58
CA ARG A 138 -7.66 -11.07 -2.68
C ARG A 138 -9.04 -11.54 -3.10
N ARG A 139 -9.92 -10.65 -3.52
CA ARG A 139 -11.25 -11.00 -4.06
C ARG A 139 -11.17 -11.85 -5.32
N GLN A 140 -10.09 -11.71 -6.09
CA GLN A 140 -9.76 -12.57 -7.23
C GLN A 140 -8.98 -13.85 -6.84
N GLN A 141 -8.90 -14.14 -5.53
CA GLN A 141 -8.24 -15.32 -4.95
C GLN A 141 -6.72 -15.41 -5.23
N VAL A 142 -6.07 -14.29 -5.43
CA VAL A 142 -4.60 -14.19 -5.38
C VAL A 142 -4.11 -14.65 -4.01
N SER A 143 -2.96 -15.33 -3.95
CA SER A 143 -2.38 -15.80 -2.67
C SER A 143 -2.17 -14.65 -1.68
N VAL A 144 -2.32 -14.93 -0.38
CA VAL A 144 -2.15 -13.94 0.69
C VAL A 144 -0.77 -13.30 0.60
N GLY A 145 0.28 -14.10 0.42
CA GLY A 145 1.65 -13.62 0.32
C GLY A 145 1.87 -12.67 -0.86
N ALA A 146 1.32 -12.96 -2.04
CA ALA A 146 1.46 -12.08 -3.20
C ALA A 146 0.71 -10.75 -3.04
N ALA A 147 -0.51 -10.80 -2.50
CA ALA A 147 -1.30 -9.59 -2.27
C ALA A 147 -0.69 -8.70 -1.17
N LEU A 148 -0.16 -9.30 -0.10
CA LEU A 148 0.55 -8.58 0.95
C LEU A 148 1.88 -8.01 0.45
N ALA A 149 2.64 -8.78 -0.32
CA ALA A 149 3.88 -8.29 -0.92
C ALA A 149 3.63 -7.09 -1.83
N PHE A 150 2.57 -7.13 -2.66
CA PHE A 150 2.13 -5.98 -3.44
C PHE A 150 1.81 -4.78 -2.56
N TRP A 151 1.02 -4.98 -1.50
CA TRP A 151 0.60 -3.91 -0.62
C TRP A 151 1.78 -3.27 0.13
N ILE A 152 2.65 -4.08 0.75
CA ILE A 152 3.79 -3.60 1.57
C ILE A 152 4.90 -3.01 0.69
N ALA A 153 5.19 -3.61 -0.48
CA ALA A 153 6.26 -3.14 -1.34
C ALA A 153 6.00 -1.74 -1.92
N ASN A 154 4.72 -1.38 -2.15
CA ASN A 154 4.36 -0.07 -2.71
C ASN A 154 4.96 1.11 -1.92
N PRO A 155 4.79 1.24 -0.59
CA PRO A 155 5.42 2.30 0.18
C PRO A 155 6.91 2.02 0.49
N VAL A 156 7.27 0.78 0.79
CA VAL A 156 8.62 0.43 1.28
C VAL A 156 9.68 0.53 0.19
N LEU A 157 9.40 -0.10 -0.96
CA LEU A 157 10.29 -0.16 -2.11
C LEU A 157 9.91 0.84 -3.21
N ASN A 158 9.24 1.93 -2.84
CA ASN A 158 8.85 2.99 -3.76
C ASN A 158 10.09 3.63 -4.42
N PRO A 159 10.28 3.49 -5.75
CA PRO A 159 11.48 3.99 -6.41
C PRO A 159 11.68 5.50 -6.24
N ALA A 160 10.59 6.29 -6.28
CA ALA A 160 10.68 7.73 -6.09
C ALA A 160 11.15 8.10 -4.69
N THR A 161 10.61 7.42 -3.65
CA THR A 161 11.03 7.65 -2.27
C THR A 161 12.50 7.26 -2.05
N LEU A 162 12.95 6.16 -2.66
CA LEU A 162 14.35 5.73 -2.59
C LEU A 162 15.28 6.77 -3.24
N VAL A 163 14.91 7.31 -4.40
CA VAL A 163 15.68 8.37 -5.08
C VAL A 163 15.71 9.65 -4.23
N PHE A 164 14.57 10.10 -3.72
CA PHE A 164 14.52 11.29 -2.85
C PHE A 164 15.38 11.12 -1.60
N MET A 165 15.31 9.92 -1.00
CA MET A 165 16.12 9.60 0.18
C MET A 165 17.60 9.67 -0.11
N GLY A 166 18.04 9.17 -1.27
CA GLY A 166 19.43 9.24 -1.70
C GLY A 166 19.93 10.69 -1.83
N PHE A 167 19.12 11.59 -2.38
CA PHE A 167 19.51 13.00 -2.52
C PHE A 167 19.41 13.80 -1.21
N VAL A 168 18.49 13.47 -0.32
CA VAL A 168 18.23 14.25 0.91
C VAL A 168 19.00 13.72 2.11
N LEU A 169 19.10 12.41 2.30
CA LEU A 169 19.73 11.75 3.45
C LEU A 169 21.08 11.10 3.13
N GLY A 170 21.28 10.77 1.86
CA GLY A 170 22.44 10.01 1.40
C GLY A 170 22.11 8.59 0.95
N TRP A 171 22.99 8.04 0.14
CA TRP A 171 22.80 6.73 -0.49
C TRP A 171 22.94 5.56 0.48
N ASP A 172 23.63 5.75 1.62
CA ASP A 172 23.76 4.73 2.66
C ASP A 172 22.42 4.44 3.34
N PHE A 173 21.64 5.49 3.64
CA PHE A 173 20.26 5.34 4.11
C PHE A 173 19.36 4.65 3.09
N THR A 174 19.54 4.98 1.82
CA THR A 174 18.78 4.35 0.73
C THR A 174 19.13 2.87 0.60
N ALA A 175 20.40 2.50 0.69
CA ALA A 175 20.83 1.11 0.66
C ALA A 175 20.28 0.32 1.84
N LEU A 176 20.36 0.87 3.05
CA LEU A 176 19.77 0.26 4.24
C LEU A 176 18.27 0.04 4.06
N ARG A 177 17.53 1.06 3.60
CA ARG A 177 16.09 0.97 3.34
C ARG A 177 15.77 -0.07 2.27
N LEU A 178 16.53 -0.14 1.20
CA LEU A 178 16.32 -1.10 0.12
C LEU A 178 16.49 -2.54 0.62
N VAL A 179 17.58 -2.84 1.33
CA VAL A 179 17.86 -4.18 1.85
C VAL A 179 16.82 -4.57 2.90
N ALA A 180 16.60 -3.71 3.90
CA ALA A 180 15.62 -3.95 4.94
C ALA A 180 14.19 -4.05 4.36
N GLY A 181 13.88 -3.25 3.36
CA GLY A 181 12.61 -3.28 2.66
C GLY A 181 12.36 -4.58 1.91
N ILE A 182 13.35 -5.12 1.22
CA ILE A 182 13.27 -6.43 0.57
C ILE A 182 13.02 -7.53 1.61
N VAL A 183 13.80 -7.54 2.70
CA VAL A 183 13.63 -8.49 3.79
C VAL A 183 12.23 -8.39 4.40
N LEU A 184 11.76 -7.18 4.64
CA LEU A 184 10.42 -6.92 5.18
C LEU A 184 9.34 -7.42 4.22
N VAL A 185 9.36 -7.01 2.95
CA VAL A 185 8.35 -7.39 1.96
C VAL A 185 8.28 -8.90 1.81
N VAL A 186 9.42 -9.55 1.61
CA VAL A 186 9.48 -11.00 1.37
C VAL A 186 9.21 -11.75 2.67
N GLY A 187 9.91 -11.41 3.75
CA GLY A 187 9.84 -12.12 5.03
C GLY A 187 8.44 -12.04 5.65
N VAL A 188 7.90 -10.82 5.79
CA VAL A 188 6.57 -10.63 6.39
C VAL A 188 5.48 -11.29 5.55
N SER A 189 5.54 -11.17 4.22
CA SER A 189 4.54 -11.77 3.34
C SER A 189 4.58 -13.30 3.36
N LEU A 190 5.76 -13.91 3.45
CA LEU A 190 5.89 -15.37 3.56
C LEU A 190 5.42 -15.89 4.92
N VAL A 191 5.75 -15.21 6.01
CA VAL A 191 5.27 -15.58 7.34
C VAL A 191 3.75 -15.45 7.40
N ALA A 192 3.20 -14.33 6.94
CA ALA A 192 1.76 -14.11 6.88
C ALA A 192 1.04 -15.15 5.99
N GLN A 193 1.65 -15.56 4.88
CA GLN A 193 1.13 -16.64 4.03
C GLN A 193 1.06 -17.99 4.77
N ARG A 194 2.02 -18.30 5.64
CA ARG A 194 2.02 -19.54 6.42
C ARG A 194 0.97 -19.53 7.54
N ILE A 195 0.69 -18.34 8.10
CA ILE A 195 -0.31 -18.17 9.17
C ILE A 195 -1.73 -18.14 8.59
N ALA A 196 -1.88 -17.68 7.34
CA ALA A 196 -3.16 -17.66 6.66
C ALA A 196 -3.67 -19.10 6.50
N ARG A 197 -4.87 -19.36 7.03
CA ARG A 197 -5.51 -20.68 6.89
C ARG A 197 -5.90 -20.91 5.43
N PRO A 198 -5.62 -22.10 4.86
CA PRO A 198 -5.95 -22.40 3.46
C PRO A 198 -7.45 -22.30 3.15
N ASP A 199 -8.30 -22.57 4.15
CA ASP A 199 -9.75 -22.78 3.98
C ASP A 199 -10.62 -21.55 4.28
N GLN A 200 -10.03 -20.46 4.72
CA GLN A 200 -10.79 -19.24 5.02
C GLN A 200 -10.55 -18.17 3.95
N VAL A 201 -11.19 -18.36 2.79
CA VAL A 201 -11.58 -17.19 2.00
C VAL A 201 -12.64 -16.48 2.83
N PRO A 202 -12.43 -15.19 3.24
CA PRO A 202 -13.44 -14.49 4.04
C PRO A 202 -14.79 -14.58 3.34
N GLU A 203 -15.84 -14.85 4.12
CA GLU A 203 -17.21 -15.05 3.61
C GLU A 203 -17.66 -13.89 2.72
N ALA A 204 -17.22 -12.67 3.05
CA ALA A 204 -17.39 -11.48 2.22
C ALA A 204 -16.70 -11.56 0.85
N ALA A 205 -15.59 -12.32 0.72
CA ALA A 205 -14.94 -12.54 -0.56
C ALA A 205 -15.63 -13.65 -1.36
N LEU A 206 -16.24 -14.63 -0.69
CA LEU A 206 -17.10 -15.65 -1.32
C LEU A 206 -18.41 -15.02 -1.82
N GLU A 207 -19.04 -14.15 -1.03
CA GLU A 207 -20.23 -13.38 -1.45
C GLU A 207 -19.92 -12.44 -2.61
N ALA A 208 -18.75 -11.79 -2.60
CA ALA A 208 -18.33 -10.95 -3.72
C ALA A 208 -18.10 -11.77 -5.00
N VAL A 209 -17.57 -13.00 -4.88
CA VAL A 209 -17.40 -13.93 -6.03
C VAL A 209 -18.74 -14.51 -6.49
N ALA A 210 -19.62 -14.89 -5.57
CA ALA A 210 -20.96 -15.36 -5.89
C ALA A 210 -21.78 -14.28 -6.62
N ASN A 211 -21.69 -13.04 -6.15
CA ASN A 211 -22.32 -11.88 -6.80
C ASN A 211 -21.71 -11.59 -8.19
N VAL A 212 -20.43 -11.90 -8.44
CA VAL A 212 -19.80 -11.74 -9.77
C VAL A 212 -20.28 -12.83 -10.73
N SER A 213 -20.45 -14.07 -10.29
CA SER A 213 -20.91 -15.18 -11.15
C SER A 213 -22.39 -15.04 -11.58
N THR A 214 -23.24 -14.46 -10.76
CA THR A 214 -24.64 -14.17 -11.12
C THR A 214 -24.81 -12.93 -12.02
N VAL A 215 -23.75 -12.12 -12.18
CA VAL A 215 -23.76 -10.84 -12.90
C VAL A 215 -23.07 -10.94 -14.27
N GLU A 216 -22.63 -12.12 -14.70
CA GLU A 216 -21.92 -12.29 -15.97
C GLU A 216 -22.76 -11.92 -17.21
N SER A 217 -24.07 -11.83 -17.05
CA SER A 217 -25.04 -11.37 -18.08
C SER A 217 -25.18 -9.85 -18.19
N GLN A 218 -24.62 -9.07 -17.25
CA GLN A 218 -24.74 -7.60 -17.27
C GLN A 218 -23.66 -6.93 -18.14
N PRO A 219 -23.98 -5.77 -18.77
CA PRO A 219 -22.99 -5.02 -19.54
C PRO A 219 -21.82 -4.59 -18.66
N PHE A 220 -20.61 -4.54 -19.24
CA PHE A 220 -19.37 -4.20 -18.57
C PHE A 220 -19.48 -2.97 -17.66
N LEU A 221 -20.09 -1.91 -18.13
CA LEU A 221 -20.21 -0.64 -17.42
C LEU A 221 -21.01 -0.79 -16.10
N GLY A 222 -22.11 -1.53 -16.11
CA GLY A 222 -22.91 -1.77 -14.91
C GLY A 222 -22.13 -2.55 -13.83
N ARG A 223 -21.40 -3.59 -14.26
CA ARG A 223 -20.54 -4.36 -13.35
C ARG A 223 -19.44 -3.51 -12.74
N TRP A 224 -18.75 -2.72 -13.58
CA TRP A 224 -17.68 -1.85 -13.12
C TRP A 224 -18.17 -0.78 -12.16
N LEU A 225 -19.25 -0.06 -12.48
CA LEU A 225 -19.82 0.94 -11.59
C LEU A 225 -20.25 0.36 -10.23
N ARG A 226 -20.84 -0.84 -10.24
CA ARG A 226 -21.19 -1.53 -8.99
C ARG A 226 -19.96 -1.86 -8.15
N THR A 227 -18.91 -2.41 -8.77
CA THR A 227 -17.66 -2.75 -8.08
C THR A 227 -16.95 -1.49 -7.58
N LEU A 228 -16.93 -0.43 -8.41
CA LEU A 228 -16.40 0.88 -8.04
C LEU A 228 -17.12 1.45 -6.82
N TRP A 229 -18.44 1.42 -6.81
CA TRP A 229 -19.29 1.91 -5.71
C TRP A 229 -19.05 1.13 -4.43
N GLN A 230 -19.01 -0.19 -4.51
CA GLN A 230 -18.71 -1.05 -3.35
C GLN A 230 -17.31 -0.76 -2.78
N LEU A 231 -16.31 -0.60 -3.65
CA LEU A 231 -14.94 -0.32 -3.24
C LEU A 231 -14.82 1.09 -2.64
N PHE A 232 -15.50 2.06 -3.22
CA PHE A 232 -15.58 3.43 -2.73
C PHE A 232 -16.11 3.46 -1.28
N TRP A 233 -17.28 2.88 -1.02
CA TRP A 233 -17.87 2.89 0.31
C TRP A 233 -17.12 2.02 1.33
N SER A 234 -16.41 1.00 0.90
CA SER A 234 -15.58 0.20 1.81
C SER A 234 -14.26 0.89 2.17
N THR A 235 -13.79 1.85 1.37
CA THR A 235 -12.46 2.44 1.48
C THR A 235 -12.51 3.88 1.98
N ILE A 236 -13.28 4.75 1.33
CA ILE A 236 -13.22 6.20 1.56
C ILE A 236 -13.71 6.62 2.96
N PRO A 237 -14.84 6.13 3.49
CA PRO A 237 -15.28 6.50 4.84
C PRO A 237 -14.29 6.07 5.92
N VAL A 238 -13.76 4.85 5.82
CA VAL A 238 -12.76 4.33 6.76
C VAL A 238 -11.49 5.19 6.72
N TYR A 239 -11.08 5.59 5.52
CA TYR A 239 -9.93 6.44 5.32
C TYR A 239 -10.11 7.83 5.94
N ILE A 240 -11.23 8.51 5.68
CA ILE A 240 -11.54 9.83 6.24
C ILE A 240 -11.55 9.76 7.77
N LEU A 241 -12.28 8.78 8.34
CA LEU A 241 -12.36 8.61 9.79
C LEU A 241 -10.99 8.39 10.43
N ALA A 242 -10.18 7.51 9.83
CA ALA A 242 -8.86 7.21 10.36
C ALA A 242 -7.90 8.41 10.27
N VAL A 243 -7.95 9.19 9.19
CA VAL A 243 -7.14 10.42 9.06
C VAL A 243 -7.55 11.47 10.09
N LEU A 244 -8.85 11.64 10.35
CA LEU A 244 -9.35 12.54 11.39
C LEU A 244 -8.90 12.12 12.79
N ILE A 245 -9.02 10.83 13.12
CA ILE A 245 -8.58 10.29 14.42
C ILE A 245 -7.07 10.49 14.61
N LEU A 246 -6.26 10.17 13.59
CA LEU A 246 -4.82 10.32 13.65
C LEU A 246 -4.40 11.81 13.72
N GLY A 247 -5.10 12.67 12.98
CA GLY A 247 -4.88 14.12 13.05
C GLY A 247 -5.17 14.69 14.44
N ALA A 248 -6.24 14.23 15.09
CA ALA A 248 -6.54 14.60 16.48
C ALA A 248 -5.50 14.03 17.45
N ALA A 249 -5.15 12.76 17.31
CA ALA A 249 -4.17 12.07 18.15
C ALA A 249 -2.75 12.68 18.04
N ARG A 250 -2.44 13.33 16.91
CA ARG A 250 -1.15 13.98 16.68
C ARG A 250 -0.77 14.95 17.82
N VAL A 251 -1.72 15.68 18.37
CA VAL A 251 -1.48 16.64 19.47
C VAL A 251 -0.90 15.97 20.71
N TRP A 252 -1.27 14.72 20.97
CA TRP A 252 -0.75 13.94 22.11
C TRP A 252 0.43 13.03 21.75
N LEU A 253 0.50 12.57 20.49
CA LEU A 253 1.56 11.67 20.03
C LEU A 253 2.88 12.41 19.76
N PHE A 254 2.82 13.69 19.36
CA PHE A 254 3.99 14.51 19.03
C PHE A 254 3.95 15.87 19.72
N PRO A 255 3.81 15.96 21.05
CA PRO A 255 3.64 17.24 21.75
C PRO A 255 4.87 18.14 21.65
N HIS A 256 6.08 17.58 21.74
CA HIS A 256 7.37 18.29 21.60
C HIS A 256 8.43 17.21 21.31
N VAL A 257 8.76 17.02 20.06
CA VAL A 257 9.88 16.13 19.69
C VAL A 257 11.14 16.98 19.72
N ASP A 258 11.71 17.17 20.90
CA ASP A 258 13.00 17.85 21.09
C ASP A 258 14.13 16.95 20.57
N GLY A 259 15.21 17.57 20.05
CA GLY A 259 16.36 16.85 19.50
C GLY A 259 17.01 15.85 20.48
N ALA A 260 16.86 16.08 21.81
CA ALA A 260 17.32 15.16 22.84
C ALA A 260 16.50 13.85 22.92
N MET A 261 15.20 13.89 22.63
CA MET A 261 14.34 12.71 22.57
C MET A 261 14.67 11.83 21.37
N ILE A 262 15.02 12.43 20.24
CA ILE A 262 15.31 11.72 18.98
C ILE A 262 16.55 10.85 19.10
N ASN A 263 17.55 11.29 19.86
CA ASN A 263 18.82 10.58 20.04
C ASN A 263 18.78 9.52 21.15
N SER A 264 17.65 9.35 21.82
CA SER A 264 17.52 8.37 22.92
C SER A 264 16.99 7.02 22.39
N LEU A 265 17.75 5.94 22.59
CA LEU A 265 17.36 4.56 22.28
C LEU A 265 16.03 4.14 22.93
N VAL A 266 15.67 4.75 24.07
CA VAL A 266 14.41 4.46 24.79
C VAL A 266 13.20 4.87 23.95
N TRP A 267 13.29 5.96 23.18
CA TRP A 267 12.21 6.44 22.33
C TRP A 267 12.11 5.73 20.99
N LEU A 268 13.11 4.94 20.60
CA LEU A 268 13.10 4.20 19.32
C LEU A 268 11.86 3.29 19.20
N VAL A 269 11.52 2.53 20.24
CA VAL A 269 10.39 1.59 20.21
C VAL A 269 9.04 2.29 20.13
N PRO A 270 8.70 3.25 21.01
CA PRO A 270 7.47 4.03 20.89
C PRO A 270 7.34 4.73 19.52
N LEU A 271 8.41 5.35 19.05
CA LEU A 271 8.41 6.06 17.77
C LEU A 271 8.26 5.10 16.57
N ALA A 272 8.86 3.90 16.62
CA ALA A 272 8.68 2.87 15.60
C ALA A 272 7.22 2.40 15.53
N ILE A 273 6.56 2.20 16.68
CA ILE A 273 5.15 1.81 16.75
C ILE A 273 4.26 2.92 16.18
N VAL A 274 4.43 4.14 16.66
CA VAL A 274 3.65 5.31 16.24
C VAL A 274 3.90 5.59 14.75
N GLY A 275 5.15 5.63 14.30
CA GLY A 275 5.51 5.88 12.91
C GLY A 275 5.00 4.81 11.95
N THR A 276 4.94 3.54 12.37
CA THR A 276 4.40 2.44 11.56
C THR A 276 2.89 2.57 11.36
N LEU A 277 2.15 2.99 12.38
CA LEU A 277 0.69 3.08 12.32
C LEU A 277 0.20 4.42 11.77
N PHE A 278 1.04 5.44 11.79
CA PHE A 278 0.66 6.77 11.36
C PHE A 278 0.57 6.88 9.83
N VAL A 279 -0.38 7.68 9.36
CA VAL A 279 -0.56 7.89 7.92
C VAL A 279 0.33 9.04 7.47
N ILE A 280 1.31 8.74 6.62
CA ILE A 280 2.24 9.73 6.11
C ILE A 280 2.21 9.72 4.59
N PRO A 281 2.14 10.87 3.92
CA PRO A 281 2.29 10.93 2.47
C PRO A 281 3.68 10.48 2.05
N THR A 282 3.78 9.74 0.95
CA THR A 282 4.98 9.06 0.48
C THR A 282 6.26 9.92 0.46
N ALA A 283 6.14 11.23 0.18
CA ALA A 283 7.29 12.13 0.16
C ALA A 283 7.68 12.69 1.55
N ALA A 284 6.75 12.71 2.51
CA ALA A 284 7.02 13.20 3.86
C ALA A 284 7.70 12.15 4.76
N GLU A 285 7.74 10.90 4.32
CA GLU A 285 8.40 9.78 5.02
C GLU A 285 9.89 10.02 5.26
N ILE A 286 10.58 10.73 4.36
CA ILE A 286 12.02 10.94 4.40
C ILE A 286 12.45 11.61 5.69
N ARG A 287 11.74 12.65 6.16
CA ARG A 287 12.07 13.32 7.43
C ARG A 287 11.82 12.44 8.65
N ILE A 288 10.81 11.57 8.59
CA ILE A 288 10.49 10.64 9.68
C ILE A 288 11.49 9.51 9.72
N VAL A 289 11.91 9.00 8.57
CA VAL A 289 12.98 7.99 8.50
C VAL A 289 14.29 8.56 9.04
N GLN A 290 14.62 9.81 8.73
CA GLN A 290 15.80 10.48 9.28
C GLN A 290 15.79 10.55 10.80
N THR A 291 14.61 10.85 11.40
CA THR A 291 14.48 10.97 12.85
C THR A 291 14.27 9.65 13.57
N MET A 292 13.55 8.71 12.93
CA MET A 292 13.06 7.50 13.62
C MET A 292 13.64 6.20 13.06
N MET A 293 14.37 6.21 11.96
CA MET A 293 14.89 5.03 11.26
C MET A 293 13.82 3.94 11.01
N THR A 294 12.55 4.33 10.91
CA THR A 294 11.43 3.40 10.72
C THR A 294 11.07 3.24 9.26
N LEU A 295 10.54 2.07 8.91
CA LEU A 295 9.98 1.78 7.60
C LEU A 295 8.45 1.92 7.68
N PRO A 296 7.86 3.07 7.35
CA PRO A 296 6.41 3.28 7.41
C PRO A 296 5.71 2.55 6.26
N SER A 297 5.59 1.23 6.40
CA SER A 297 5.04 0.35 5.37
C SER A 297 3.57 0.04 5.55
N VAL A 298 3.06 0.22 6.76
CA VAL A 298 1.69 -0.13 7.15
C VAL A 298 1.10 1.06 7.89
N SER A 299 -0.18 1.32 7.69
CA SER A 299 -0.89 2.38 8.40
C SER A 299 -2.21 1.86 8.94
N LEU A 300 -2.70 2.45 10.04
CA LEU A 300 -3.96 2.06 10.65
C LEU A 300 -5.13 2.09 9.66
N PRO A 301 -5.31 3.14 8.81
CA PRO A 301 -6.37 3.13 7.81
C PRO A 301 -6.27 1.96 6.84
N SER A 302 -5.06 1.63 6.36
CA SER A 302 -4.88 0.54 5.40
C SER A 302 -5.18 -0.83 6.02
N LEU A 303 -4.84 -1.04 7.30
CA LEU A 303 -5.21 -2.25 8.05
C LEU A 303 -6.73 -2.37 8.19
N LEU A 304 -7.41 -1.28 8.52
CA LEU A 304 -8.87 -1.24 8.63
C LEU A 304 -9.58 -1.51 7.29
N MET A 305 -9.05 -0.95 6.19
CA MET A 305 -9.56 -1.22 4.85
C MET A 305 -9.44 -2.70 4.45
N LEU A 306 -8.31 -3.32 4.79
CA LEU A 306 -8.02 -4.71 4.44
C LEU A 306 -8.67 -5.74 5.35
N ARG A 307 -9.27 -5.33 6.48
CA ARG A 307 -9.88 -6.23 7.48
C ARG A 307 -10.95 -7.15 6.91
N LYS A 308 -11.64 -6.74 5.85
CA LYS A 308 -12.68 -7.55 5.20
C LYS A 308 -12.13 -8.60 4.24
N ASP A 309 -10.92 -8.40 3.73
CA ASP A 309 -10.31 -9.22 2.68
C ASP A 309 -9.15 -10.09 3.19
N PHE A 310 -8.67 -9.83 4.42
CA PHE A 310 -7.64 -10.60 5.10
C PHE A 310 -8.06 -10.96 6.52
N ASP A 311 -7.64 -12.11 7.00
CA ASP A 311 -7.84 -12.53 8.39
C ASP A 311 -7.16 -11.53 9.36
N ALA A 312 -7.83 -11.22 10.48
CA ALA A 312 -7.30 -10.32 11.50
C ALA A 312 -5.94 -10.78 12.03
N ARG A 313 -5.72 -12.10 12.18
CA ARG A 313 -4.43 -12.66 12.62
C ARG A 313 -3.31 -12.34 11.64
N VAL A 314 -3.58 -12.41 10.34
CA VAL A 314 -2.64 -12.05 9.28
C VAL A 314 -2.27 -10.58 9.38
N LEU A 315 -3.26 -9.68 9.52
CA LEU A 315 -3.03 -8.24 9.60
C LEU A 315 -2.26 -7.84 10.87
N VAL A 316 -2.59 -8.45 12.02
CA VAL A 316 -1.85 -8.22 13.29
C VAL A 316 -0.42 -8.70 13.17
N THR A 317 -0.19 -9.87 12.57
CA THR A 317 1.16 -10.39 12.32
C THR A 317 1.95 -9.46 11.41
N VAL A 318 1.34 -8.98 10.33
CA VAL A 318 2.00 -8.02 9.42
C VAL A 318 2.38 -6.75 10.17
N ALA A 319 1.47 -6.17 10.95
CA ALA A 319 1.74 -4.97 11.74
C ALA A 319 2.88 -5.20 12.76
N GLY A 320 2.80 -6.29 13.53
CA GLY A 320 3.81 -6.61 14.54
C GLY A 320 5.20 -6.88 13.95
N LEU A 321 5.28 -7.65 12.87
CA LEU A 321 6.56 -7.90 12.19
C LEU A 321 7.12 -6.63 11.53
N THR A 322 6.27 -5.77 11.00
CA THR A 322 6.71 -4.48 10.44
C THR A 322 7.31 -3.58 11.52
N MET A 323 6.67 -3.50 12.69
CA MET A 323 7.20 -2.77 13.84
C MET A 323 8.54 -3.35 14.31
N LEU A 324 8.64 -4.68 14.41
CA LEU A 324 9.88 -5.36 14.80
C LEU A 324 11.03 -5.05 13.83
N VAL A 325 10.77 -5.17 12.51
CA VAL A 325 11.78 -4.84 11.49
C VAL A 325 12.16 -3.35 11.58
N GLY A 326 11.19 -2.45 11.82
CA GLY A 326 11.46 -1.03 12.04
C GLY A 326 12.41 -0.78 13.20
N VAL A 327 12.19 -1.43 14.35
CA VAL A 327 13.09 -1.35 15.52
C VAL A 327 14.47 -1.87 15.19
N VAL A 328 14.58 -3.05 14.56
CA VAL A 328 15.88 -3.63 14.16
C VAL A 328 16.61 -2.72 13.19
N CYS A 329 15.93 -2.17 12.19
CA CYS A 329 16.55 -1.22 11.27
C CYS A 329 17.01 0.07 11.96
N GLY A 330 16.24 0.57 12.93
CA GLY A 330 16.62 1.72 13.73
C GLY A 330 17.89 1.46 14.54
N LEU A 331 18.01 0.28 15.18
CA LEU A 331 19.20 -0.12 15.90
C LEU A 331 20.42 -0.26 14.99
N ILE A 332 20.26 -0.91 13.83
CA ILE A 332 21.32 -1.06 12.84
C ILE A 332 21.77 0.32 12.32
N GLY A 333 20.82 1.19 11.99
CA GLY A 333 21.11 2.55 11.54
C GLY A 333 21.85 3.38 12.58
N ALA A 334 21.50 3.27 13.88
CA ALA A 334 22.18 3.96 14.96
C ALA A 334 23.65 3.51 15.18
N VAL A 335 24.01 2.33 14.67
CA VAL A 335 25.39 1.79 14.78
C VAL A 335 26.22 2.07 13.53
N ILE A 336 25.59 2.10 12.34
CA ILE A 336 26.28 2.15 11.04
C ILE A 336 26.32 3.57 10.47
N LEU A 337 25.29 4.36 10.72
CA LEU A 337 25.11 5.73 10.20
C LEU A 337 25.28 6.76 11.30
#